data_d8d3a0d07fa551be628245381790f2c4
#
_entry.id   d8d3a0d07fa551be628245381790f2c4
#
_cell.length_a   1.000
_cell.length_b   1.000
_cell.length_c   1.000
_cell.angle_alpha   90.00
_cell.angle_beta   90.00
_cell.angle_gamma   90.00
#
_symmetry.space_group_name_H-M   'P 1'
#
loop_
_entity.id
_entity.type
_entity.pdbx_description
1 polymer ?
#
loop_
_entity_poly.entity_id
_entity_poly.type
_entity_poly.pdbx_seq_one_letter_code
_entity_poly.pdbx_strand_id
1 'polypeptide(L)'
;MSASPKRVAASALCLSASLLTLSVPARAADGEAIIQKGGANPAAMPCMSCHGADGKGMAAGGFPRLAGLPEAYIAKQLTDFKAGRRENPLMQPIAQALDDAEMAAVARAYAVLPKVQVKAGPVERPKEGSGAWLALRGAWERNIPECTLCHGPAGVGVGEAFPPLAGQSAEYIEAQLRAWRGTPARLAGRKGKAVAAVPPTRRNDPNG
;
A
#
# COMPACT_ATOMS: atom_id res chain seq x y z
N MET A 1 79.31 -30.10 -45.95
CA MET A 1 78.78 -28.77 -46.10
C MET A 1 77.28 -28.90 -45.79
N SER A 2 76.88 -28.56 -44.56
CA SER A 2 75.48 -28.75 -44.09
C SER A 2 74.84 -27.36 -43.86
N ALA A 3 73.81 -27.06 -44.62
CA ALA A 3 73.08 -25.80 -44.50
C ALA A 3 71.90 -25.98 -43.58
N SER A 4 71.89 -25.19 -42.51
CA SER A 4 70.75 -25.19 -41.49
C SER A 4 69.67 -24.24 -41.96
N PRO A 5 68.36 -24.61 -41.88
CA PRO A 5 67.29 -23.71 -42.25
C PRO A 5 66.93 -22.79 -41.07
N LYS A 6 66.82 -21.47 -41.36
CA LYS A 6 66.36 -20.43 -40.44
C LYS A 6 64.84 -20.53 -40.24
N ARG A 7 64.45 -20.70 -39.00
CA ARG A 7 63.00 -20.63 -38.60
C ARG A 7 62.59 -19.17 -38.50
N VAL A 8 61.57 -18.81 -39.28
CA VAL A 8 60.89 -17.52 -39.20
C VAL A 8 59.74 -17.67 -38.19
N ALA A 9 59.85 -16.93 -37.09
CA ALA A 9 58.79 -16.87 -36.09
C ALA A 9 57.70 -15.87 -36.56
N ALA A 10 56.50 -16.37 -36.84
CA ALA A 10 55.35 -15.52 -37.10
C ALA A 10 54.71 -15.12 -35.77
N SER A 11 54.82 -13.83 -35.42
CA SER A 11 54.13 -13.25 -34.26
C SER A 11 52.65 -13.00 -34.61
N ALA A 12 51.78 -13.80 -34.03
CA ALA A 12 50.34 -13.59 -34.13
C ALA A 12 49.90 -12.49 -33.12
N LEU A 13 49.52 -11.35 -33.66
CA LEU A 13 48.97 -10.24 -32.91
C LEU A 13 47.48 -10.52 -32.63
N CYS A 14 47.14 -10.97 -31.41
CA CYS A 14 45.75 -11.09 -30.95
C CYS A 14 45.19 -9.71 -30.64
N LEU A 15 44.39 -9.15 -31.55
CA LEU A 15 43.55 -8.00 -31.25
C LEU A 15 42.37 -8.45 -30.35
N SER A 16 42.48 -8.21 -29.07
CA SER A 16 41.34 -8.33 -28.14
C SER A 16 40.41 -7.13 -28.32
N ALA A 17 39.30 -7.35 -29.04
CA ALA A 17 38.20 -6.37 -29.13
C ALA A 17 37.45 -6.36 -27.79
N SER A 18 37.73 -5.36 -26.94
CA SER A 18 36.92 -5.10 -25.73
C SER A 18 35.58 -4.54 -26.15
N LEU A 19 34.54 -5.39 -26.07
CA LEU A 19 33.13 -4.90 -26.13
C LEU A 19 32.85 -4.06 -24.89
N LEU A 20 32.87 -2.74 -25.01
CA LEU A 20 32.27 -1.85 -24.01
C LEU A 20 30.76 -2.04 -24.08
N THR A 21 30.20 -2.80 -23.15
CA THR A 21 28.77 -2.82 -22.92
C THR A 21 28.36 -1.48 -22.32
N LEU A 22 27.81 -0.61 -23.14
CA LEU A 22 27.11 0.61 -22.69
C LEU A 22 25.90 0.18 -21.84
N SER A 23 26.08 0.16 -20.52
CA SER A 23 24.97 0.03 -19.59
C SER A 23 24.12 1.29 -19.70
N VAL A 24 23.00 1.21 -20.43
CA VAL A 24 21.98 2.26 -20.40
C VAL A 24 21.43 2.28 -18.98
N PRO A 25 21.54 3.40 -18.23
CA PRO A 25 20.96 3.48 -16.91
C PRO A 25 19.46 3.23 -17.02
N ALA A 26 18.94 2.25 -16.30
CA ALA A 26 17.50 2.03 -16.21
C ALA A 26 16.87 3.33 -15.70
N ARG A 27 16.05 3.95 -16.53
CA ARG A 27 15.33 5.16 -16.13
C ARG A 27 14.45 4.82 -14.94
N ALA A 28 14.67 5.52 -13.82
CA ALA A 28 13.83 5.35 -12.65
C ALA A 28 12.35 5.57 -13.03
N ALA A 29 11.48 4.69 -12.58
CA ALA A 29 10.05 4.81 -12.83
C ALA A 29 9.52 6.13 -12.27
N ASP A 30 8.73 6.86 -13.07
CA ASP A 30 8.11 8.12 -12.71
C ASP A 30 6.73 7.86 -12.09
N GLY A 31 6.67 7.93 -10.76
CA GLY A 31 5.44 7.63 -10.02
C GLY A 31 4.29 8.59 -10.33
N GLU A 32 4.57 9.86 -10.60
CA GLU A 32 3.53 10.83 -10.98
C GLU A 32 2.97 10.52 -12.37
N ALA A 33 3.82 10.19 -13.33
CA ALA A 33 3.37 9.76 -14.65
C ALA A 33 2.51 8.49 -14.58
N ILE A 34 2.88 7.52 -13.73
CA ILE A 34 2.09 6.30 -13.52
C ILE A 34 0.72 6.62 -12.90
N ILE A 35 0.67 7.51 -11.91
CA ILE A 35 -0.59 7.95 -11.30
C ILE A 35 -1.53 8.53 -12.36
N GLN A 36 -0.99 9.34 -13.28
CA GLN A 36 -1.78 10.06 -14.29
C GLN A 36 -2.11 9.22 -15.53
N LYS A 37 -1.21 8.35 -15.96
CA LYS A 37 -1.27 7.69 -17.29
C LYS A 37 -1.33 6.16 -17.22
N GLY A 38 -1.06 5.58 -16.06
CA GLY A 38 -0.89 4.13 -15.87
C GLY A 38 0.55 3.67 -15.99
N GLY A 39 0.77 2.39 -15.70
CA GLY A 39 2.08 1.73 -15.79
C GLY A 39 2.47 1.37 -17.20
N ALA A 40 3.65 0.76 -17.36
CA ALA A 40 4.14 0.27 -18.65
C ALA A 40 3.23 -0.82 -19.22
N ASN A 41 2.66 -1.66 -18.36
CA ASN A 41 1.64 -2.62 -18.78
C ASN A 41 0.27 -1.91 -18.83
N PRO A 42 -0.46 -1.94 -19.97
CA PRO A 42 -1.78 -1.29 -20.10
C PRO A 42 -2.85 -1.73 -19.09
N ALA A 43 -2.70 -2.91 -18.47
CA ALA A 43 -3.59 -3.36 -17.41
C ALA A 43 -3.36 -2.59 -16.08
N ALA A 44 -2.22 -1.92 -15.93
CA ALA A 44 -1.97 -0.99 -14.84
C ALA A 44 -2.60 0.37 -15.17
N MET A 45 -3.91 0.47 -15.00
CA MET A 45 -4.69 1.68 -15.29
C MET A 45 -4.22 2.89 -14.46
N PRO A 46 -4.48 4.15 -14.94
CA PRO A 46 -4.18 5.36 -14.18
C PRO A 46 -4.81 5.34 -12.78
N CYS A 47 -3.99 5.48 -11.75
CA CYS A 47 -4.45 5.42 -10.36
C CYS A 47 -5.45 6.54 -10.04
N MET A 48 -5.26 7.71 -10.66
CA MET A 48 -6.12 8.89 -10.49
C MET A 48 -7.57 8.65 -10.91
N SER A 49 -7.83 7.70 -11.81
CA SER A 49 -9.19 7.39 -12.30
C SER A 49 -10.13 6.95 -11.17
N CYS A 50 -9.59 6.33 -10.13
CA CYS A 50 -10.35 5.85 -8.98
C CYS A 50 -9.98 6.61 -7.69
N HIS A 51 -8.69 6.91 -7.50
CA HIS A 51 -8.22 7.54 -6.26
C HIS A 51 -8.23 9.08 -6.31
N GLY A 52 -8.70 9.66 -7.41
CA GLY A 52 -8.73 11.11 -7.63
C GLY A 52 -7.38 11.69 -8.05
N ALA A 53 -7.39 12.81 -8.78
CA ALA A 53 -6.19 13.47 -9.28
C ALA A 53 -5.26 13.96 -8.16
N ASP A 54 -5.84 14.29 -7.00
CA ASP A 54 -5.13 14.74 -5.80
C ASP A 54 -4.91 13.60 -4.78
N GLY A 55 -5.27 12.37 -5.13
CA GLY A 55 -5.13 11.19 -4.29
C GLY A 55 -6.02 11.18 -3.04
N LYS A 56 -7.04 12.04 -2.97
CA LYS A 56 -7.94 12.10 -1.79
C LYS A 56 -8.99 11.00 -1.76
N GLY A 57 -9.06 10.18 -2.81
CA GLY A 57 -10.06 9.12 -2.94
C GLY A 57 -11.42 9.62 -3.42
N MET A 58 -12.33 8.69 -3.62
CA MET A 58 -13.73 8.97 -3.99
C MET A 58 -14.66 8.13 -3.10
N ALA A 59 -15.22 8.75 -2.07
CA ALA A 59 -16.03 8.09 -1.05
C ALA A 59 -17.20 7.31 -1.65
N ALA A 60 -17.94 7.91 -2.58
CA ALA A 60 -19.11 7.28 -3.22
C ALA A 60 -18.78 5.97 -3.95
N GLY A 61 -17.53 5.81 -4.43
CA GLY A 61 -17.04 4.56 -5.04
C GLY A 61 -16.31 3.63 -4.06
N GLY A 62 -16.18 4.01 -2.80
CA GLY A 62 -15.39 3.25 -1.81
C GLY A 62 -13.88 3.29 -2.08
N PHE A 63 -13.42 4.21 -2.93
CA PHE A 63 -12.00 4.35 -3.27
C PHE A 63 -11.28 5.17 -2.20
N PRO A 64 -10.22 4.59 -1.57
CA PRO A 64 -9.55 5.25 -0.45
C PRO A 64 -8.70 6.44 -0.86
N ARG A 65 -8.52 7.35 0.10
CA ARG A 65 -7.46 8.33 0.09
C ARG A 65 -6.10 7.64 0.13
N LEU A 66 -5.18 8.07 -0.75
CA LEU A 66 -3.79 7.62 -0.80
C LEU A 66 -2.82 8.77 -0.47
N ALA A 67 -3.22 10.01 -0.73
CA ALA A 67 -2.38 11.19 -0.50
C ALA A 67 -1.90 11.29 0.94
N GLY A 68 -0.57 11.39 1.10
CA GLY A 68 0.10 11.54 2.39
C GLY A 68 0.14 10.28 3.26
N LEU A 69 -0.25 9.12 2.73
CA LEU A 69 -0.01 7.85 3.41
C LEU A 69 1.49 7.51 3.41
N PRO A 70 2.00 6.79 4.42
CA PRO A 70 3.40 6.37 4.45
C PRO A 70 3.79 5.56 3.21
N GLU A 71 4.97 5.83 2.65
CA GLU A 71 5.49 5.15 1.46
C GLU A 71 5.53 3.62 1.65
N ALA A 72 6.13 3.17 2.75
CA ALA A 72 6.23 1.75 3.06
C ALA A 72 4.86 1.08 3.20
N TYR A 73 3.86 1.79 3.74
CA TYR A 73 2.50 1.28 3.80
C TYR A 73 1.90 1.08 2.41
N ILE A 74 2.01 2.08 1.51
CA ILE A 74 1.46 1.99 0.15
C ILE A 74 2.17 0.86 -0.62
N ALA A 75 3.50 0.81 -0.59
CA ALA A 75 4.29 -0.23 -1.25
C ALA A 75 3.88 -1.63 -0.76
N LYS A 76 3.72 -1.79 0.56
CA LYS A 76 3.23 -3.04 1.14
C LYS A 76 1.84 -3.41 0.64
N GLN A 77 0.90 -2.45 0.56
CA GLN A 77 -0.44 -2.76 0.08
C GLN A 77 -0.44 -3.22 -1.38
N LEU A 78 0.32 -2.57 -2.25
CA LEU A 78 0.48 -2.98 -3.65
C LEU A 78 1.09 -4.39 -3.75
N THR A 79 2.15 -4.66 -3.00
CA THR A 79 2.76 -5.98 -2.91
C THR A 79 1.79 -7.05 -2.41
N ASP A 80 0.96 -6.73 -1.41
CA ASP A 80 -0.02 -7.66 -0.87
C ASP A 80 -1.17 -7.95 -1.85
N PHE A 81 -1.63 -6.96 -2.62
CA PHE A 81 -2.58 -7.17 -3.71
C PHE A 81 -1.96 -8.03 -4.82
N LYS A 82 -0.75 -7.70 -5.27
CA LYS A 82 -0.03 -8.45 -6.31
C LYS A 82 0.12 -9.92 -5.95
N ALA A 83 0.43 -10.20 -4.69
CA ALA A 83 0.64 -11.56 -4.17
C ALA A 83 -0.65 -12.26 -3.69
N GLY A 84 -1.82 -11.64 -3.81
CA GLY A 84 -3.08 -12.20 -3.33
C GLY A 84 -3.23 -12.27 -1.80
N ARG A 85 -2.30 -11.68 -1.03
CA ARG A 85 -2.40 -11.62 0.43
C ARG A 85 -3.44 -10.60 0.90
N ARG A 86 -3.77 -9.62 0.06
CA ARG A 86 -4.87 -8.70 0.22
C ARG A 86 -5.80 -8.85 -0.98
N GLU A 87 -7.01 -9.29 -0.74
CA GLU A 87 -7.97 -9.53 -1.81
C GLU A 87 -8.75 -8.26 -2.13
N ASN A 88 -8.81 -7.91 -3.39
CA ASN A 88 -9.71 -6.90 -3.94
C ASN A 88 -9.80 -7.10 -5.45
N PRO A 89 -10.99 -7.29 -6.02
CA PRO A 89 -11.16 -7.64 -7.44
C PRO A 89 -10.70 -6.55 -8.40
N LEU A 90 -10.63 -5.29 -7.97
CA LEU A 90 -10.14 -4.17 -8.79
C LEU A 90 -8.64 -3.97 -8.63
N MET A 91 -8.14 -3.94 -7.37
CA MET A 91 -6.74 -3.62 -7.12
C MET A 91 -5.77 -4.77 -7.43
N GLN A 92 -6.21 -6.01 -7.32
CA GLN A 92 -5.34 -7.16 -7.56
C GLN A 92 -4.80 -7.21 -9.00
N PRO A 93 -5.62 -7.15 -10.07
CA PRO A 93 -5.10 -7.13 -11.43
C PRO A 93 -4.25 -5.90 -11.73
N ILE A 94 -4.59 -4.73 -11.19
CA ILE A 94 -3.78 -3.51 -11.35
C ILE A 94 -2.40 -3.70 -10.72
N ALA A 95 -2.33 -4.19 -9.49
CA ALA A 95 -1.06 -4.43 -8.80
C ALA A 95 -0.22 -5.53 -9.47
N GLN A 96 -0.86 -6.55 -10.06
CA GLN A 96 -0.18 -7.61 -10.82
C GLN A 96 0.46 -7.07 -12.10
N ALA A 97 -0.12 -6.01 -12.68
CA ALA A 97 0.39 -5.38 -13.89
C ALA A 97 1.55 -4.41 -13.65
N LEU A 98 1.77 -3.97 -12.41
CA LEU A 98 2.90 -3.11 -12.03
C LEU A 98 4.15 -3.95 -11.72
N ASP A 99 5.32 -3.48 -12.15
CA ASP A 99 6.59 -4.00 -11.66
C ASP A 99 6.97 -3.40 -10.29
N ASP A 100 8.03 -3.91 -9.69
CA ASP A 100 8.43 -3.50 -8.33
C ASP A 100 8.98 -2.06 -8.30
N ALA A 101 9.60 -1.60 -9.38
CA ALA A 101 10.09 -0.22 -9.51
C ALA A 101 8.91 0.76 -9.66
N GLU A 102 7.89 0.39 -10.43
CA GLU A 102 6.65 1.16 -10.58
C GLU A 102 5.88 1.25 -9.26
N MET A 103 5.73 0.13 -8.54
CA MET A 103 5.07 0.12 -7.21
C MET A 103 5.79 1.04 -6.22
N ALA A 104 7.14 0.99 -6.18
CA ALA A 104 7.92 1.87 -5.31
C ALA A 104 7.80 3.34 -5.72
N ALA A 105 7.81 3.65 -7.03
CA ALA A 105 7.67 5.01 -7.53
C ALA A 105 6.30 5.61 -7.20
N VAL A 106 5.21 4.86 -7.41
CA VAL A 106 3.85 5.28 -7.06
C VAL A 106 3.72 5.50 -5.55
N ALA A 107 4.29 4.61 -4.73
CA ALA A 107 4.26 4.75 -3.28
C ALA A 107 4.92 6.05 -2.81
N ARG A 108 6.10 6.38 -3.35
CA ARG A 108 6.78 7.65 -3.08
C ARG A 108 5.97 8.85 -3.53
N ALA A 109 5.41 8.80 -4.75
CA ALA A 109 4.65 9.91 -5.30
C ALA A 109 3.41 10.24 -4.45
N TYR A 110 2.67 9.24 -3.97
CA TYR A 110 1.55 9.49 -3.06
C TYR A 110 1.98 9.93 -1.66
N ALA A 111 3.11 9.44 -1.15
CA ALA A 111 3.57 9.78 0.19
C ALA A 111 3.95 11.24 0.38
N VAL A 112 4.42 11.91 -0.69
CA VAL A 112 4.78 13.34 -0.67
C VAL A 112 3.59 14.27 -0.86
N LEU A 113 2.42 13.76 -1.24
CA LEU A 113 1.21 14.55 -1.35
C LEU A 113 0.73 15.04 0.03
N PRO A 114 -0.07 16.14 0.08
CA PRO A 114 -0.49 16.72 1.35
C PRO A 114 -1.19 15.72 2.28
N LYS A 115 -0.68 15.61 3.51
CA LYS A 115 -1.31 14.86 4.59
C LYS A 115 -2.58 15.56 5.07
N VAL A 116 -3.49 14.78 5.67
CA VAL A 116 -4.65 15.37 6.35
C VAL A 116 -4.17 16.19 7.55
N GLN A 117 -4.61 17.44 7.60
CA GLN A 117 -4.41 18.30 8.76
C GLN A 117 -5.56 18.11 9.71
N VAL A 118 -5.29 17.50 10.86
CA VAL A 118 -6.28 17.41 11.94
C VAL A 118 -6.12 18.63 12.82
N LYS A 119 -7.16 19.45 12.90
CA LYS A 119 -7.16 20.60 13.81
C LYS A 119 -7.17 20.11 15.24
N ALA A 120 -6.20 20.54 16.03
CA ALA A 120 -6.25 20.36 17.46
C ALA A 120 -7.41 21.19 18.03
N GLY A 121 -8.29 20.56 18.74
CA GLY A 121 -9.44 21.19 19.38
C GLY A 121 -9.89 20.36 20.59
N PRO A 122 -10.76 20.91 21.44
CA PRO A 122 -11.33 20.12 22.51
C PRO A 122 -12.02 18.89 21.93
N VAL A 123 -11.60 17.71 22.33
CA VAL A 123 -12.28 16.47 21.94
C VAL A 123 -13.53 16.38 22.81
N GLU A 124 -14.67 16.68 22.23
CA GLU A 124 -15.95 16.45 22.90
C GLU A 124 -16.06 14.96 23.23
N ARG A 125 -16.53 14.68 24.45
CA ARG A 125 -16.69 13.31 24.89
C ARG A 125 -17.76 12.62 24.03
N PRO A 126 -17.41 11.59 23.25
CA PRO A 126 -18.38 10.95 22.38
C PRO A 126 -19.47 10.25 23.19
N LYS A 127 -20.64 10.14 22.57
CA LYS A 127 -21.75 9.39 23.16
C LYS A 127 -21.36 7.94 23.36
N GLU A 128 -21.57 7.39 24.54
CA GLU A 128 -21.31 5.99 24.86
C GLU A 128 -22.05 5.05 23.87
N GLY A 129 -21.38 3.98 23.48
CA GLY A 129 -21.92 3.04 22.49
C GLY A 129 -21.86 3.50 21.03
N SER A 130 -21.46 4.76 20.75
CA SER A 130 -21.27 5.23 19.38
C SER A 130 -19.97 4.70 18.75
N GLY A 131 -19.85 4.77 17.40
CA GLY A 131 -18.63 4.47 16.70
C GLY A 131 -17.45 5.37 17.13
N ALA A 132 -17.72 6.65 17.43
CA ALA A 132 -16.70 7.56 17.95
C ALA A 132 -16.25 7.14 19.36
N TRP A 133 -17.17 6.67 20.22
CA TRP A 133 -16.80 6.08 21.51
C TRP A 133 -15.87 4.88 21.31
N LEU A 134 -16.26 3.94 20.43
CA LEU A 134 -15.45 2.76 20.14
C LEU A 134 -14.06 3.13 19.62
N ALA A 135 -13.97 4.12 18.74
CA ALA A 135 -12.70 4.58 18.18
C ALA A 135 -11.75 5.19 19.22
N LEU A 136 -12.29 5.88 20.24
CA LEU A 136 -11.52 6.64 21.24
C LEU A 136 -11.40 5.93 22.59
N ARG A 137 -12.22 4.93 22.89
CA ARG A 137 -12.28 4.24 24.19
C ARG A 137 -12.22 2.72 24.07
N GLY A 138 -12.46 2.16 22.88
CA GLY A 138 -12.57 0.73 22.70
C GLY A 138 -13.83 0.12 23.34
N ALA A 139 -13.80 -1.18 23.45
CA ALA A 139 -14.77 -2.01 24.20
C ALA A 139 -13.96 -3.14 24.84
N TRP A 140 -13.26 -2.81 25.91
CA TRP A 140 -12.26 -3.68 26.55
C TRP A 140 -12.88 -4.97 27.10
N GLU A 141 -14.13 -4.93 27.54
CA GLU A 141 -14.91 -6.10 27.95
C GLU A 141 -15.11 -7.10 26.81
N ARG A 142 -14.92 -6.65 25.56
CA ARG A 142 -14.98 -7.45 24.33
C ARG A 142 -13.60 -7.68 23.69
N ASN A 143 -12.52 -7.33 24.39
CA ASN A 143 -11.14 -7.33 23.88
C ASN A 143 -10.96 -6.48 22.59
N ILE A 144 -11.68 -5.38 22.48
CA ILE A 144 -11.55 -4.43 21.38
C ILE A 144 -10.89 -3.17 21.93
N PRO A 145 -9.59 -2.95 21.63
CA PRO A 145 -8.91 -1.71 22.02
C PRO A 145 -9.43 -0.54 21.19
N GLU A 146 -9.20 0.68 21.68
CA GLU A 146 -9.48 1.88 20.89
C GLU A 146 -8.61 1.93 19.64
N CYS A 147 -9.17 2.42 18.52
CA CYS A 147 -8.45 2.52 17.26
C CYS A 147 -7.24 3.47 17.37
N THR A 148 -7.37 4.52 18.18
CA THR A 148 -6.33 5.53 18.41
C THR A 148 -5.10 5.00 19.13
N LEU A 149 -5.19 3.84 19.81
CA LEU A 149 -4.03 3.20 20.44
C LEU A 149 -2.95 2.86 19.41
N CYS A 150 -3.34 2.38 18.24
CA CYS A 150 -2.43 2.02 17.16
C CYS A 150 -2.34 3.12 16.08
N HIS A 151 -3.48 3.73 15.73
CA HIS A 151 -3.54 4.74 14.67
C HIS A 151 -3.24 6.17 15.14
N GLY A 152 -2.79 6.33 16.37
CA GLY A 152 -2.37 7.60 16.95
C GLY A 152 -3.53 8.52 17.37
N PRO A 153 -3.22 9.58 18.12
CA PRO A 153 -4.20 10.55 18.58
C PRO A 153 -4.93 11.15 17.36
N ALA A 154 -6.24 11.29 17.48
CA ALA A 154 -7.11 11.75 16.39
C ALA A 154 -6.99 10.93 15.07
N GLY A 155 -6.38 9.74 15.12
CA GLY A 155 -6.25 8.87 13.95
C GLY A 155 -5.25 9.37 12.90
N VAL A 156 -4.23 10.13 13.29
CA VAL A 156 -3.24 10.69 12.34
C VAL A 156 -2.21 9.68 11.84
N GLY A 157 -2.26 8.45 12.34
CA GLY A 157 -1.30 7.39 12.04
C GLY A 157 -0.08 7.41 12.95
N VAL A 158 0.64 6.28 13.00
CA VAL A 158 1.90 6.14 13.74
C VAL A 158 2.90 5.34 12.91
N GLY A 159 4.03 5.96 12.64
CA GLY A 159 5.09 5.34 11.85
C GLY A 159 4.62 4.88 10.48
N GLU A 160 5.22 3.82 9.97
CA GLU A 160 4.92 3.30 8.63
C GLU A 160 3.88 2.16 8.62
N ALA A 161 3.63 1.55 9.78
CA ALA A 161 2.78 0.36 9.88
C ALA A 161 1.30 0.69 10.14
N PHE A 162 1.02 1.80 10.83
CA PHE A 162 -0.33 2.20 11.20
C PHE A 162 -0.74 3.45 10.43
N PRO A 163 -1.46 3.29 9.30
CA PRO A 163 -1.80 4.42 8.46
C PRO A 163 -2.78 5.38 9.14
N PRO A 164 -2.81 6.66 8.73
CA PRO A 164 -3.85 7.58 9.13
C PRO A 164 -5.25 7.05 8.81
N LEU A 165 -6.16 7.14 9.78
CA LEU A 165 -7.59 6.97 9.59
C LEU A 165 -8.28 8.32 9.36
N ALA A 166 -7.70 9.39 9.89
CA ALA A 166 -8.18 10.74 9.66
C ALA A 166 -8.20 11.06 8.15
N GLY A 167 -9.33 11.60 7.69
CA GLY A 167 -9.55 11.94 6.29
C GLY A 167 -9.80 10.77 5.35
N GLN A 168 -9.86 9.55 5.86
CA GLN A 168 -10.37 8.39 5.13
C GLN A 168 -11.90 8.40 5.15
N SER A 169 -12.54 7.93 4.09
CA SER A 169 -14.00 7.87 4.05
C SER A 169 -14.55 6.80 5.01
N ALA A 170 -15.72 7.05 5.56
CA ALA A 170 -16.39 6.10 6.44
C ALA A 170 -16.71 4.78 5.72
N GLU A 171 -17.13 4.88 4.45
CA GLU A 171 -17.45 3.74 3.59
C GLU A 171 -16.24 2.82 3.41
N TYR A 172 -15.05 3.40 3.17
CA TYR A 172 -13.84 2.61 3.03
C TYR A 172 -13.42 1.97 4.35
N ILE A 173 -13.47 2.71 5.46
CA ILE A 173 -13.13 2.16 6.80
C ILE A 173 -14.08 1.01 7.13
N GLU A 174 -15.38 1.18 6.93
CA GLU A 174 -16.37 0.13 7.16
C GLU A 174 -16.09 -1.10 6.30
N ALA A 175 -15.82 -0.92 5.00
CA ALA A 175 -15.50 -2.01 4.09
C ALA A 175 -14.26 -2.79 4.54
N GLN A 176 -13.22 -2.11 5.02
CA GLN A 176 -12.01 -2.78 5.54
C GLN A 176 -12.30 -3.56 6.82
N LEU A 177 -13.05 -2.99 7.76
CA LEU A 177 -13.45 -3.68 8.99
C LEU A 177 -14.30 -4.93 8.68
N ARG A 178 -15.21 -4.85 7.71
CA ARG A 178 -16.00 -6.00 7.23
C ARG A 178 -15.12 -7.06 6.57
N ALA A 179 -14.20 -6.66 5.71
CA ALA A 179 -13.25 -7.58 5.04
C ALA A 179 -12.40 -8.34 6.05
N TRP A 180 -11.92 -7.69 7.10
CA TRP A 180 -11.14 -8.35 8.15
C TRP A 180 -11.95 -9.35 8.98
N ARG A 181 -13.23 -9.11 9.16
CA ARG A 181 -14.14 -10.06 9.84
C ARG A 181 -14.41 -11.31 8.98
N GLY A 182 -14.43 -11.17 7.67
CA GLY A 182 -14.74 -12.25 6.73
C GLY A 182 -13.55 -13.14 6.36
N THR A 183 -12.31 -12.79 6.75
CA THR A 183 -11.10 -13.50 6.31
C THR A 183 -10.40 -14.21 7.47
N PRO A 184 -10.67 -15.53 7.71
CA PRO A 184 -9.99 -16.31 8.76
C PRO A 184 -8.46 -16.36 8.58
N ALA A 185 -7.97 -16.31 7.34
CA ALA A 185 -6.56 -16.49 7.01
C ALA A 185 -5.65 -15.33 7.45
N ARG A 186 -6.16 -14.10 7.57
CA ARG A 186 -5.34 -12.96 8.03
C ARG A 186 -5.02 -12.98 9.52
N LEU A 187 -5.79 -13.72 10.32
CA LEU A 187 -5.55 -13.94 11.74
C LEU A 187 -4.60 -15.10 12.01
N ALA A 188 -4.44 -16.02 11.07
CA ALA A 188 -3.60 -17.20 11.21
C ALA A 188 -2.08 -16.91 11.18
N GLY A 189 -1.65 -15.75 10.71
CA GLY A 189 -0.24 -15.33 10.73
C GLY A 189 0.28 -14.93 12.11
N ARG A 190 -0.58 -14.77 13.11
CA ARG A 190 -0.24 -14.66 14.53
C ARG A 190 -0.64 -15.95 15.22
N LYS A 191 0.33 -16.77 15.57
CA LYS A 191 0.16 -17.86 16.52
C LYS A 191 -0.27 -17.27 17.87
N GLY A 192 -1.55 -17.13 18.10
CA GLY A 192 -2.10 -16.62 19.34
C GLY A 192 -3.60 -16.39 19.22
N LYS A 193 -4.39 -17.30 19.76
CA LYS A 193 -5.82 -17.27 20.07
C LYS A 193 -6.73 -16.50 19.09
N ALA A 194 -7.56 -17.23 18.38
CA ALA A 194 -8.66 -16.69 17.58
C ALA A 194 -9.44 -15.64 18.41
N VAL A 195 -9.48 -14.40 17.91
CA VAL A 195 -10.44 -13.41 18.44
C VAL A 195 -11.82 -13.94 18.05
N ALA A 196 -12.60 -14.32 19.04
CA ALA A 196 -13.94 -14.82 18.83
C ALA A 196 -14.74 -13.81 17.97
N ALA A 197 -15.45 -14.34 16.98
CA ALA A 197 -16.32 -13.53 16.14
C ALA A 197 -17.26 -12.72 17.04
N VAL A 198 -17.23 -11.40 16.90
CA VAL A 198 -18.16 -10.51 17.62
C VAL A 198 -19.55 -10.81 17.09
N PRO A 199 -20.49 -11.28 17.93
CA PRO A 199 -21.86 -11.51 17.48
C PRO A 199 -22.47 -10.20 17.00
N PRO A 200 -23.37 -10.24 16.00
CA PRO A 200 -24.04 -9.04 15.54
C PRO A 200 -24.79 -8.39 16.72
N THR A 201 -24.53 -7.11 16.95
CA THR A 201 -25.32 -6.34 17.91
C THR A 201 -26.77 -6.39 17.44
N ARG A 202 -27.69 -6.87 18.31
CA ARG A 202 -29.12 -6.69 18.07
C ARG A 202 -29.36 -5.22 17.82
N ARG A 203 -29.95 -4.89 16.67
CA ARG A 203 -30.54 -3.58 16.51
C ARG A 203 -31.58 -3.45 17.65
N ASN A 204 -31.46 -2.41 18.45
CA ASN A 204 -32.52 -2.03 19.34
C ASN A 204 -33.69 -1.63 18.43
N ASP A 205 -34.65 -2.52 18.27
CA ASP A 205 -35.95 -2.16 17.71
C ASP A 205 -36.60 -1.20 18.73
N PRO A 206 -37.04 -0.02 18.30
CA PRO A 206 -37.67 0.94 19.21
C PRO A 206 -39.07 0.53 19.67
N ASN A 207 -39.53 -0.70 19.36
CA ASN A 207 -40.83 -1.25 19.69
C ASN A 207 -40.73 -2.64 20.34
N GLY A 208 -40.00 -2.75 21.44
CA GLY A 208 -39.92 -3.92 22.27
C GLY A 208 -39.79 -3.53 23.73
#